data_95e441e052a0e0453d2c763d0a4d1817
#
_entry.id   95e441e052a0e0453d2c763d0a4d1817
#
_cell.length_a   1.000
_cell.length_b   1.000
_cell.length_c   1.000
_cell.angle_alpha   90.00
_cell.angle_beta   90.00
_cell.angle_gamma   90.00
#
_symmetry.space_group_name_H-M   'P 1'
#
loop_
_entity.id
_entity.type
_entity.pdbx_description
1 polymer ?
#
loop_
_entity_poly.entity_id
_entity_poly.type
_entity_poly.pdbx_seq_one_letter_code
_entity_poly.pdbx_strand_id
1 'polypeptide(L)'
;LENKENIKTNLSNIIDDNKKIISIFAGSRKSEINILLPILLDFIKLMSEKFNEYYFIFHATDQNKDSIKDEIKKTNLNNVEVISDENIKSQILSNSVFAVVKSGTVSLEVCNAKVPSIIVYKMNFINFFIVKLLVKTKFANIINIINQKEIIPELIQKECNSREIFR
;
A
#
# COMPACT_ATOMS: atom_id res chain seq x y z
N LEU A 1 -24.38 -8.98 9.70
CA LEU A 1 -24.58 -9.80 8.48
C LEU A 1 -25.16 -8.99 7.31
N GLU A 2 -25.96 -7.94 7.58
CA GLU A 2 -26.53 -7.05 6.55
C GLU A 2 -25.50 -6.18 5.82
N ASN A 3 -24.35 -5.93 6.45
CA ASN A 3 -23.33 -5.04 5.85
C ASN A 3 -22.55 -5.66 4.68
N LYS A 4 -22.43 -6.99 4.56
CA LYS A 4 -21.60 -7.61 3.52
C LYS A 4 -22.20 -7.53 2.11
N GLU A 5 -23.53 -7.59 1.97
CA GLU A 5 -24.18 -7.53 0.66
C GLU A 5 -24.25 -6.12 0.07
N ASN A 6 -24.50 -5.09 0.90
CA ASN A 6 -24.46 -3.69 0.46
C ASN A 6 -23.04 -3.22 0.09
N ILE A 7 -22.04 -3.86 0.60
CA ILE A 7 -20.62 -3.59 0.43
C ILE A 7 -20.09 -4.10 -0.90
N LYS A 8 -20.45 -5.34 -1.29
CA LYS A 8 -20.14 -5.87 -2.63
C LYS A 8 -20.67 -4.95 -3.73
N THR A 9 -21.83 -4.32 -3.52
CA THR A 9 -22.46 -3.43 -4.49
C THR A 9 -21.63 -2.16 -4.78
N ASN A 10 -20.86 -1.66 -3.83
CA ASN A 10 -20.05 -0.46 -4.03
C ASN A 10 -18.67 -0.73 -4.67
N LEU A 11 -18.05 -1.86 -4.38
CA LEU A 11 -16.78 -2.27 -5.00
C LEU A 11 -17.00 -2.92 -6.37
N SER A 12 -18.07 -3.72 -6.54
CA SER A 12 -18.40 -4.34 -7.82
C SER A 12 -18.82 -3.34 -8.90
N ASN A 13 -19.24 -2.12 -8.52
CA ASN A 13 -19.44 -1.03 -9.47
C ASN A 13 -18.13 -0.39 -9.96
N ILE A 14 -17.03 -0.67 -9.29
CA ILE A 14 -15.71 -0.07 -9.55
C ILE A 14 -14.78 -1.11 -10.19
N ILE A 15 -14.95 -2.38 -9.87
CA ILE A 15 -14.01 -3.46 -10.23
C ILE A 15 -14.79 -4.65 -10.77
N ASP A 16 -14.31 -5.19 -11.87
CA ASP A 16 -14.78 -6.48 -12.43
C ASP A 16 -14.58 -7.59 -11.37
N ASP A 17 -15.64 -8.37 -11.10
CA ASP A 17 -15.67 -9.45 -10.09
C ASP A 17 -14.57 -10.51 -10.27
N ASN A 18 -13.95 -10.57 -11.45
CA ASN A 18 -12.85 -11.48 -11.77
C ASN A 18 -11.47 -10.96 -11.40
N LYS A 19 -11.36 -9.71 -10.92
CA LYS A 19 -10.05 -9.11 -10.57
C LYS A 19 -9.65 -9.39 -9.12
N LYS A 20 -8.36 -9.66 -8.92
CA LYS A 20 -7.74 -9.79 -7.61
C LYS A 20 -7.25 -8.43 -7.14
N ILE A 21 -7.70 -8.00 -6.00
CA ILE A 21 -7.36 -6.66 -5.46
C ILE A 21 -6.03 -6.72 -4.72
N ILE A 22 -5.12 -5.81 -5.09
CA ILE A 22 -3.94 -5.47 -4.29
C ILE A 22 -4.16 -4.07 -3.73
N SER A 23 -4.26 -3.96 -2.41
CA SER A 23 -4.42 -2.67 -1.73
C SER A 23 -3.07 -2.01 -1.47
N ILE A 24 -3.01 -0.68 -1.63
CA ILE A 24 -1.79 0.11 -1.49
C ILE A 24 -2.04 1.25 -0.50
N PHE A 25 -1.24 1.29 0.56
CA PHE A 25 -1.26 2.31 1.60
C PHE A 25 0.07 3.07 1.58
N ALA A 26 0.15 4.13 0.77
CA ALA A 26 1.39 4.89 0.56
C ALA A 26 1.75 5.84 1.71
N GLY A 27 0.91 5.91 2.75
CA GLY A 27 1.07 6.82 3.87
C GLY A 27 0.17 8.04 3.78
N SER A 28 0.23 8.89 4.82
CA SER A 28 -0.62 10.08 4.93
C SER A 28 0.12 11.40 4.70
N ARG A 29 1.46 11.43 4.82
CA ARG A 29 2.24 12.63 4.65
C ARG A 29 2.67 12.81 3.19
N LYS A 30 2.46 14.00 2.64
CA LYS A 30 2.82 14.35 1.26
C LYS A 30 4.29 14.02 0.92
N SER A 31 5.21 14.30 1.85
CA SER A 31 6.63 14.00 1.66
C SER A 31 6.95 12.50 1.52
N GLU A 32 6.20 11.65 2.23
CA GLU A 32 6.35 10.19 2.15
C GLU A 32 5.78 9.66 0.83
N ILE A 33 4.60 10.16 0.46
CA ILE A 33 3.93 9.81 -0.79
C ILE A 33 4.79 10.20 -1.99
N ASN A 34 5.35 11.40 -2.02
CA ASN A 34 6.21 11.85 -3.11
C ASN A 34 7.43 10.93 -3.34
N ILE A 35 7.93 10.29 -2.28
CA ILE A 35 9.06 9.34 -2.39
C ILE A 35 8.58 7.95 -2.82
N LEU A 36 7.46 7.48 -2.28
CA LEU A 36 6.98 6.12 -2.49
C LEU A 36 6.18 5.97 -3.79
N LEU A 37 5.38 6.98 -4.16
CA LEU A 37 4.45 6.88 -5.29
C LEU A 37 5.12 6.48 -6.60
N PRO A 38 6.26 7.06 -7.02
CA PRO A 38 6.94 6.62 -8.24
C PRO A 38 7.32 5.13 -8.20
N ILE A 39 7.81 4.65 -7.05
CA ILE A 39 8.20 3.25 -6.85
C ILE A 39 6.99 2.33 -6.96
N LEU A 40 5.87 2.74 -6.38
CA LEU A 40 4.62 1.97 -6.39
C LEU A 40 4.01 1.92 -7.79
N LEU A 41 4.05 3.03 -8.54
CA LEU A 41 3.58 3.06 -9.92
C LEU A 41 4.45 2.19 -10.84
N ASP A 42 5.77 2.20 -10.67
CA ASP A 42 6.67 1.30 -11.37
C ASP A 42 6.42 -0.18 -11.01
N PHE A 43 6.13 -0.47 -9.75
CA PHE A 43 5.72 -1.81 -9.32
C PHE A 43 4.42 -2.25 -10.01
N ILE A 44 3.40 -1.40 -10.03
CA ILE A 44 2.12 -1.69 -10.70
C ILE A 44 2.36 -1.95 -12.19
N LYS A 45 3.20 -1.14 -12.84
CA LYS A 45 3.57 -1.35 -14.24
C LYS A 45 4.19 -2.72 -14.47
N LEU A 46 5.17 -3.12 -13.65
CA LEU A 46 5.80 -4.44 -13.74
C LEU A 46 4.79 -5.59 -13.54
N MET A 47 3.85 -5.41 -12.61
CA MET A 47 2.77 -6.37 -12.38
C MET A 47 1.84 -6.46 -13.60
N SER A 48 1.41 -5.31 -14.13
CA SER A 48 0.46 -5.24 -15.25
C SER A 48 1.03 -5.76 -16.57
N GLU A 49 2.36 -5.70 -16.75
CA GLU A 49 3.04 -6.29 -17.91
C GLU A 49 3.02 -7.83 -17.91
N LYS A 50 2.89 -8.46 -16.72
CA LYS A 50 2.94 -9.91 -16.58
C LYS A 50 1.59 -10.54 -16.24
N PHE A 51 0.73 -9.81 -15.55
CA PHE A 51 -0.50 -10.31 -14.98
C PHE A 51 -1.63 -9.32 -15.22
N ASN A 52 -2.68 -9.75 -15.87
CA ASN A 52 -3.86 -8.93 -16.19
C ASN A 52 -5.01 -9.10 -15.18
N GLU A 53 -4.91 -10.06 -14.26
CA GLU A 53 -5.94 -10.35 -13.28
C GLU A 53 -5.90 -9.44 -12.04
N TYR A 54 -4.86 -8.61 -11.85
CA TYR A 54 -4.76 -7.75 -10.68
C TYR A 54 -5.31 -6.35 -10.92
N TYR A 55 -5.97 -5.84 -9.89
CA TYR A 55 -6.46 -4.47 -9.80
C TYR A 55 -5.89 -3.82 -8.55
N PHE A 56 -5.41 -2.59 -8.65
CA PHE A 56 -4.72 -1.91 -7.57
C PHE A 56 -5.59 -0.80 -7.00
N ILE A 57 -5.75 -0.79 -5.68
CA ILE A 57 -6.50 0.26 -4.99
C ILE A 57 -5.57 1.00 -4.03
N PHE A 58 -5.28 2.26 -4.33
CA PHE A 58 -4.70 3.17 -3.36
C PHE A 58 -5.77 3.63 -2.38
N HIS A 59 -5.56 3.36 -1.09
CA HIS A 59 -6.31 4.05 -0.05
C HIS A 59 -5.50 5.26 0.42
N ALA A 60 -6.03 6.46 0.16
CA ALA A 60 -5.39 7.74 0.43
C ALA A 60 -6.22 8.56 1.42
N THR A 61 -5.60 9.56 2.05
CA THR A 61 -6.35 10.62 2.73
C THR A 61 -6.97 11.57 1.71
N ASP A 62 -8.05 12.27 2.08
CA ASP A 62 -8.69 13.27 1.20
C ASP A 62 -7.70 14.32 0.69
N GLN A 63 -6.74 14.73 1.54
CA GLN A 63 -5.70 15.69 1.18
C GLN A 63 -4.75 15.21 0.07
N ASN A 64 -4.55 13.91 -0.07
CA ASN A 64 -3.57 13.32 -0.98
C ASN A 64 -4.20 12.64 -2.20
N LYS A 65 -5.51 12.38 -2.16
CA LYS A 65 -6.25 11.67 -3.20
C LYS A 65 -6.02 12.26 -4.60
N ASP A 66 -6.23 13.55 -4.75
CA ASP A 66 -6.14 14.21 -6.04
C ASP A 66 -4.69 14.22 -6.56
N SER A 67 -3.72 14.46 -5.68
CA SER A 67 -2.31 14.40 -6.04
C SER A 67 -1.89 13.01 -6.54
N ILE A 68 -2.37 11.95 -5.92
CA ILE A 68 -2.09 10.56 -6.35
C ILE A 68 -2.80 10.29 -7.69
N LYS A 69 -4.06 10.70 -7.83
CA LYS A 69 -4.80 10.56 -9.11
C LYS A 69 -4.11 11.26 -10.26
N ASP A 70 -3.59 12.46 -10.03
CA ASP A 70 -2.91 13.22 -11.07
C ASP A 70 -1.58 12.57 -11.51
N GLU A 71 -0.84 11.94 -10.59
CA GLU A 71 0.33 11.16 -10.96
C GLU A 71 -0.04 9.88 -11.74
N ILE A 72 -1.11 9.19 -11.35
CA ILE A 72 -1.61 8.00 -12.07
C ILE A 72 -2.04 8.38 -13.50
N LYS A 73 -2.74 9.50 -13.69
CA LYS A 73 -3.15 9.99 -15.02
C LYS A 73 -1.98 10.24 -15.99
N LYS A 74 -0.78 10.52 -15.48
CA LYS A 74 0.43 10.67 -16.30
C LYS A 74 0.96 9.33 -16.79
N THR A 75 0.44 8.23 -16.27
CA THR A 75 0.79 6.87 -16.70
C THR A 75 -0.29 6.29 -17.62
N ASN A 76 0.02 5.19 -18.28
CA ASN A 76 -0.96 4.45 -19.08
C ASN A 76 -1.65 3.32 -18.28
N LEU A 77 -1.62 3.40 -16.93
CA LEU A 77 -2.22 2.40 -16.07
C LEU A 77 -3.74 2.60 -16.02
N ASN A 78 -4.49 1.55 -16.37
CA ASN A 78 -5.95 1.55 -16.40
C ASN A 78 -6.59 0.63 -15.32
N ASN A 79 -5.76 -0.08 -14.57
CA ASN A 79 -6.15 -1.02 -13.52
C ASN A 79 -5.83 -0.49 -12.11
N VAL A 80 -5.94 0.83 -11.92
CA VAL A 80 -5.63 1.50 -10.66
C VAL A 80 -6.75 2.47 -10.29
N GLU A 81 -7.21 2.42 -9.04
CA GLU A 81 -8.18 3.36 -8.48
C GLU A 81 -7.63 3.99 -7.19
N VAL A 82 -8.11 5.20 -6.86
CA VAL A 82 -7.76 5.91 -5.63
C VAL A 82 -9.02 6.21 -4.83
N ILE A 83 -9.12 5.66 -3.65
CA ILE A 83 -10.25 5.80 -2.73
C ILE A 83 -9.77 6.48 -1.45
N SER A 84 -10.58 7.41 -0.91
CA SER A 84 -10.27 8.10 0.35
C SER A 84 -11.33 7.92 1.43
N ASP A 85 -12.38 7.17 1.15
CA ASP A 85 -13.44 6.91 2.13
C ASP A 85 -12.97 5.89 3.18
N GLU A 86 -12.84 6.33 4.44
CA GLU A 86 -12.45 5.48 5.56
C GLU A 86 -13.45 4.35 5.84
N ASN A 87 -14.75 4.55 5.52
CA ASN A 87 -15.76 3.51 5.71
C ASN A 87 -15.55 2.33 4.75
N ILE A 88 -14.93 2.58 3.59
CA ILE A 88 -14.65 1.54 2.59
C ILE A 88 -13.30 0.85 2.84
N LYS A 89 -12.43 1.40 3.67
CA LYS A 89 -11.08 0.84 3.93
C LYS A 89 -11.13 -0.61 4.42
N SER A 90 -11.98 -0.91 5.38
CA SER A 90 -12.12 -2.29 5.89
C SER A 90 -12.62 -3.26 4.82
N GLN A 91 -13.43 -2.76 3.89
CA GLN A 91 -13.95 -3.53 2.77
C GLN A 91 -12.88 -3.79 1.71
N ILE A 92 -12.07 -2.78 1.39
CA ILE A 92 -10.91 -2.94 0.51
C ILE A 92 -10.01 -4.03 1.08
N LEU A 93 -9.69 -3.96 2.37
CA LEU A 93 -8.86 -4.96 3.04
C LEU A 93 -9.48 -6.36 2.98
N SER A 94 -10.76 -6.52 3.30
CA SER A 94 -11.41 -7.86 3.31
C SER A 94 -11.49 -8.50 1.91
N ASN A 95 -11.37 -7.73 0.84
CA ASN A 95 -11.37 -8.21 -0.54
C ASN A 95 -9.97 -8.23 -1.16
N SER A 96 -8.94 -7.78 -0.45
CA SER A 96 -7.57 -7.78 -0.95
C SER A 96 -6.92 -9.15 -0.80
N VAL A 97 -6.26 -9.59 -1.86
CA VAL A 97 -5.41 -10.80 -1.82
C VAL A 97 -4.01 -10.49 -1.30
N PHE A 98 -3.58 -9.23 -1.39
CA PHE A 98 -2.29 -8.75 -0.91
C PHE A 98 -2.34 -7.24 -0.60
N ALA A 99 -1.45 -6.77 0.26
CA ALA A 99 -1.33 -5.35 0.58
C ALA A 99 0.13 -4.87 0.54
N VAL A 100 0.38 -3.72 -0.08
CA VAL A 100 1.64 -2.99 0.01
C VAL A 100 1.44 -1.80 0.95
N VAL A 101 2.16 -1.79 2.05
CA VAL A 101 1.85 -0.91 3.18
C VAL A 101 3.07 -0.10 3.58
N LYS A 102 2.96 1.22 3.56
CA LYS A 102 3.96 2.08 4.19
C LYS A 102 3.96 1.82 5.70
N SER A 103 5.14 1.68 6.29
CA SER A 103 5.27 1.51 7.73
C SER A 103 4.49 2.58 8.51
N GLY A 104 3.59 2.15 9.39
CA GLY A 104 2.70 2.99 10.19
C GLY A 104 1.59 2.19 10.84
N THR A 105 0.63 2.89 11.44
CA THR A 105 -0.50 2.26 12.17
C THR A 105 -1.40 1.42 11.28
N VAL A 106 -1.53 1.77 10.01
CA VAL A 106 -2.38 1.01 9.06
C VAL A 106 -1.92 -0.44 8.89
N SER A 107 -0.65 -0.75 9.15
CA SER A 107 -0.15 -2.12 9.12
C SER A 107 -0.81 -3.02 10.18
N LEU A 108 -1.27 -2.45 11.29
CA LEU A 108 -2.04 -3.18 12.31
C LEU A 108 -3.43 -3.55 11.80
N GLU A 109 -4.06 -2.65 11.06
CA GLU A 109 -5.38 -2.88 10.44
C GLU A 109 -5.29 -3.99 9.37
N VAL A 110 -4.25 -3.93 8.53
CA VAL A 110 -3.96 -4.95 7.52
C VAL A 110 -3.74 -6.32 8.16
N CYS A 111 -2.94 -6.36 9.22
CA CYS A 111 -2.67 -7.59 9.97
C CYS A 111 -3.96 -8.14 10.62
N ASN A 112 -4.77 -7.28 11.22
CA ASN A 112 -6.06 -7.67 11.81
C ASN A 112 -7.03 -8.22 10.76
N ALA A 113 -6.99 -7.68 9.55
CA ALA A 113 -7.77 -8.17 8.41
C ALA A 113 -7.21 -9.48 7.82
N LYS A 114 -6.07 -9.97 8.32
CA LYS A 114 -5.36 -11.18 7.85
C LYS A 114 -4.96 -11.14 6.37
N VAL A 115 -4.68 -9.95 5.86
CA VAL A 115 -4.23 -9.77 4.50
C VAL A 115 -2.70 -9.97 4.44
N PRO A 116 -2.20 -10.89 3.60
CA PRO A 116 -0.76 -10.99 3.34
C PRO A 116 -0.22 -9.64 2.88
N SER A 117 0.92 -9.22 3.42
CA SER A 117 1.40 -7.87 3.14
C SER A 117 2.92 -7.75 3.16
N ILE A 118 3.40 -6.70 2.54
CA ILE A 118 4.78 -6.25 2.60
C ILE A 118 4.84 -4.81 3.09
N ILE A 119 5.78 -4.54 3.98
CA ILE A 119 6.00 -3.18 4.49
C ILE A 119 7.04 -2.49 3.62
N VAL A 120 6.70 -1.30 3.15
CA VAL A 120 7.62 -0.44 2.41
C VAL A 120 7.94 0.80 3.24
N TYR A 121 9.22 1.17 3.28
CA TYR A 121 9.63 2.36 3.98
C TYR A 121 10.84 3.01 3.31
N LYS A 122 10.65 4.26 2.90
CA LYS A 122 11.70 5.07 2.30
C LYS A 122 11.57 6.50 2.77
N MET A 123 12.68 7.07 3.15
CA MET A 123 12.78 8.48 3.51
C MET A 123 14.01 9.11 2.88
N ASN A 124 14.08 10.42 2.94
CA ASN A 124 15.23 11.17 2.50
C ASN A 124 16.50 10.69 3.26
N PHE A 125 17.63 10.67 2.57
CA PHE A 125 18.90 10.13 3.08
C PHE A 125 19.36 10.78 4.40
N ILE A 126 19.18 12.09 4.55
CA ILE A 126 19.57 12.83 5.75
C ILE A 126 18.73 12.37 6.95
N ASN A 127 17.41 12.30 6.78
CA ASN A 127 16.51 11.85 7.83
C ASN A 127 16.76 10.39 8.21
N PHE A 128 17.06 9.53 7.23
CA PHE A 128 17.41 8.15 7.48
C PHE A 128 18.69 8.02 8.33
N PHE A 129 19.71 8.80 8.03
CA PHE A 129 20.95 8.79 8.79
C PHE A 129 20.73 9.20 10.24
N ILE A 130 19.93 10.27 10.47
CA ILE A 130 19.56 10.73 11.82
C ILE A 130 18.78 9.63 12.57
N VAL A 131 17.76 9.05 11.94
CA VAL A 131 16.97 7.98 12.55
C VAL A 131 17.84 6.77 12.89
N LYS A 132 18.74 6.37 12.00
CA LYS A 132 19.66 5.24 12.22
C LYS A 132 20.60 5.45 13.40
N LEU A 133 20.98 6.71 13.70
CA LEU A 133 21.79 7.04 14.86
C LEU A 133 20.98 6.98 16.16
N LEU A 134 19.71 7.35 16.12
CA LEU A 134 18.85 7.48 17.30
C LEU A 134 18.09 6.22 17.64
N VAL A 135 17.75 5.40 16.63
CA VAL A 135 16.87 4.24 16.77
C VAL A 135 17.68 2.94 16.69
N LYS A 136 17.68 2.18 17.78
CA LYS A 136 18.43 0.93 17.91
C LYS A 136 17.71 -0.29 17.34
N THR A 137 16.49 -0.14 16.77
CA THR A 137 15.75 -1.29 16.23
C THR A 137 16.18 -1.61 14.80
N LYS A 138 16.10 -2.90 14.45
CA LYS A 138 16.36 -3.39 13.09
C LYS A 138 15.13 -3.25 12.19
N PHE A 139 13.94 -3.08 12.77
CA PHE A 139 12.66 -3.10 12.10
C PHE A 139 12.02 -1.70 12.06
N ALA A 140 11.28 -1.42 11.00
CA ALA A 140 10.51 -0.20 10.84
C ALA A 140 9.02 -0.39 11.19
N ASN A 141 8.52 -1.62 11.13
CA ASN A 141 7.13 -1.94 11.44
C ASN A 141 6.95 -2.29 12.92
N ILE A 142 5.88 -1.79 13.52
CA ILE A 142 5.60 -1.99 14.95
C ILE A 142 5.40 -3.47 15.32
N ILE A 143 4.80 -4.28 14.43
CA ILE A 143 4.58 -5.71 14.66
C ILE A 143 5.92 -6.44 14.77
N ASN A 144 6.85 -6.18 13.86
CA ASN A 144 8.18 -6.76 13.87
C ASN A 144 9.02 -6.25 15.06
N ILE A 145 8.86 -4.98 15.44
CA ILE A 145 9.52 -4.38 16.61
C ILE A 145 9.06 -5.07 17.91
N ILE A 146 7.75 -5.21 18.11
CA ILE A 146 7.20 -5.83 19.32
C ILE A 146 7.63 -7.29 19.42
N ASN A 147 7.63 -8.02 18.32
CA ASN A 147 7.98 -9.43 18.30
C ASN A 147 9.50 -9.67 18.20
N GLN A 148 10.31 -8.63 18.04
CA GLN A 148 11.76 -8.70 17.83
C GLN A 148 12.15 -9.67 16.70
N LYS A 149 11.26 -9.87 15.74
CA LYS A 149 11.35 -10.83 14.64
C LYS A 149 10.66 -10.27 13.41
N GLU A 150 11.18 -10.57 12.24
CA GLU A 150 10.51 -10.28 10.98
C GLU A 150 9.34 -11.25 10.77
N ILE A 151 8.14 -10.78 11.07
CA ILE A 151 6.88 -11.49 10.84
C ILE A 151 6.29 -11.06 9.50
N ILE A 152 6.37 -9.77 9.18
CA ILE A 152 5.96 -9.19 7.91
C ILE A 152 7.21 -8.72 7.20
N PRO A 153 7.45 -9.12 5.95
CA PRO A 153 8.62 -8.64 5.19
C PRO A 153 8.69 -7.12 5.12
N GLU A 154 9.89 -6.57 5.29
CA GLU A 154 10.13 -5.12 5.23
C GLU A 154 11.15 -4.78 4.14
N LEU A 155 10.76 -3.94 3.22
CA LEU A 155 11.65 -3.33 2.23
C LEU A 155 11.99 -1.89 2.66
N ILE A 156 13.21 -1.70 3.16
CA ILE A 156 13.65 -0.42 3.74
C ILE A 156 14.71 0.23 2.85
N GLN A 157 14.58 1.51 2.57
CA GLN A 157 15.55 2.34 1.85
C GLN A 157 15.98 1.75 0.50
N LYS A 158 17.14 1.11 0.38
CA LYS A 158 17.65 0.54 -0.86
C LYS A 158 16.81 -0.60 -1.38
N GLU A 159 16.27 -1.41 -0.48
CA GLU A 159 15.40 -2.54 -0.79
C GLU A 159 14.00 -2.06 -1.17
N CYS A 160 13.59 -0.85 -0.75
CA CYS A 160 12.33 -0.25 -1.17
C CYS A 160 12.42 0.26 -2.62
N ASN A 161 12.23 -0.66 -3.56
CA ASN A 161 12.19 -0.41 -4.99
C ASN A 161 11.16 -1.33 -5.67
N SER A 162 10.74 -0.99 -6.87
CA SER A 162 9.66 -1.67 -7.60
C SER A 162 9.95 -3.16 -7.87
N ARG A 163 11.20 -3.52 -8.13
CA ARG A 163 11.60 -4.90 -8.42
C ARG A 163 11.53 -5.79 -7.18
N GLU A 164 11.97 -5.28 -6.03
CA GLU A 164 11.91 -6.04 -4.78
C GLU A 164 10.46 -6.18 -4.27
N ILE A 165 9.60 -5.18 -4.49
CA ILE A 165 8.15 -5.28 -4.18
C ILE A 165 7.49 -6.34 -5.08
N PHE A 166 7.94 -6.42 -6.34
CA PHE A 166 7.43 -7.38 -7.32
C PHE A 166 7.88 -8.83 -7.03
N ARG A 167 9.04 -9.03 -6.42
CA ARG A 167 9.68 -10.34 -6.17
C ARG A 167 8.97 -11.15 -5.08
#